data_23c67bdd1bdf1713c02006cf632dbe63
#
_entry.id   23c67bdd1bdf1713c02006cf632dbe63
#
_cell.length_a   1.000
_cell.length_b   1.000
_cell.length_c   1.000
_cell.angle_alpha   90.00
_cell.angle_beta   90.00
_cell.angle_gamma   90.00
#
_symmetry.space_group_name_H-M   'P 1'
#
loop_
_entity.id
_entity.type
_entity.pdbx_description
1 polymer ?
#
loop_
_entity_poly.entity_id
_entity_poly.type
_entity_poly.pdbx_seq_one_letter_code
_entity_poly.pdbx_strand_id
1 'polypeptide(L)'
;KSHSNRELDEKYYQTVFAENAGAVASPTAGLHFGKNLMQDLKKKNIEIIFTTLHVGAGTFLPLKNENIKKNTLHKERGVISSEAAKKINIAISKKKRIVAVGTTVVRLLEACYSKYKTIKNFNEDIDLFIYPGYKFKVIDKLITNFHLPKSSLLILVSSFSTKNKI
;
A
#
# COMPACT_ATOMS: atom_id res chain seq x y z
N LYS A 1 -19.89 -8.69 -23.15
CA LYS A 1 -19.65 -7.41 -22.48
C LYS A 1 -19.28 -6.39 -23.54
N SER A 2 -20.03 -5.29 -23.65
CA SER A 2 -19.89 -4.32 -24.73
C SER A 2 -18.58 -3.50 -24.59
N HIS A 3 -17.99 -3.08 -25.70
CA HIS A 3 -16.78 -2.24 -25.75
C HIS A 3 -16.90 -0.95 -24.91
N SER A 4 -18.10 -0.40 -24.76
CA SER A 4 -18.38 0.80 -23.97
C SER A 4 -18.05 0.67 -22.46
N ASN A 5 -18.19 -0.52 -21.89
CA ASN A 5 -17.85 -0.75 -20.47
C ASN A 5 -16.34 -0.79 -20.24
N ARG A 6 -15.55 -1.16 -21.22
CA ARG A 6 -14.10 -1.27 -21.08
C ARG A 6 -13.42 0.09 -21.01
N GLU A 7 -13.84 1.04 -21.85
CA GLU A 7 -13.33 2.42 -21.81
C GLU A 7 -13.72 3.14 -20.51
N LEU A 8 -14.91 2.88 -19.98
CA LEU A 8 -15.35 3.41 -18.70
C LEU A 8 -14.55 2.80 -17.55
N ASP A 9 -14.28 1.50 -17.57
CA ASP A 9 -13.47 0.82 -16.57
C ASP A 9 -12.03 1.35 -16.59
N GLU A 10 -11.40 1.52 -17.74
CA GLU A 10 -10.06 2.10 -17.87
C GLU A 10 -10.00 3.53 -17.35
N LYS A 11 -11.04 4.31 -17.54
CA LYS A 11 -11.12 5.71 -17.08
C LYS A 11 -11.38 5.84 -15.59
N TYR A 12 -12.24 5.01 -15.00
CA TYR A 12 -12.72 5.17 -13.63
C TYR A 12 -12.10 4.19 -12.64
N TYR A 13 -11.50 3.09 -13.11
CA TYR A 13 -10.80 2.12 -12.25
C TYR A 13 -9.31 2.45 -12.16
N GLN A 14 -8.98 3.76 -12.06
CA GLN A 14 -7.61 4.24 -11.84
C GLN A 14 -7.62 5.50 -10.98
N THR A 15 -6.55 5.69 -10.20
CA THR A 15 -6.40 6.89 -9.37
C THR A 15 -6.09 8.12 -10.22
N VAL A 16 -6.47 9.32 -9.74
CA VAL A 16 -6.18 10.60 -10.42
C VAL A 16 -4.69 10.95 -10.44
N PHE A 17 -3.86 10.18 -9.75
CA PHE A 17 -2.42 10.35 -9.65
C PHE A 17 -1.63 9.14 -10.19
N ALA A 18 -2.26 8.27 -10.96
CA ALA A 18 -1.57 7.14 -11.61
C ALA A 18 -0.67 7.66 -12.75
N GLU A 19 0.63 7.36 -12.67
CA GLU A 19 1.63 7.79 -13.64
C GLU A 19 2.35 6.61 -14.30
N ASN A 20 2.49 5.50 -13.58
CA ASN A 20 3.30 4.36 -14.01
C ASN A 20 2.41 3.15 -14.35
N ALA A 21 2.39 2.76 -15.61
CA ALA A 21 1.72 1.54 -16.05
C ALA A 21 2.45 0.28 -15.57
N GLY A 22 1.73 -0.87 -15.45
CA GLY A 22 2.34 -2.17 -15.14
C GLY A 22 1.70 -2.93 -13.97
N ALA A 23 0.71 -2.37 -13.29
CA ALA A 23 -0.06 -3.10 -12.29
C ALA A 23 -1.28 -3.79 -12.91
N VAL A 24 -1.61 -4.98 -12.40
CA VAL A 24 -2.80 -5.75 -12.82
C VAL A 24 -4.08 -5.23 -12.14
N ALA A 25 -3.93 -4.50 -11.05
CA ALA A 25 -5.05 -3.94 -10.28
C ALA A 25 -4.74 -2.52 -9.81
N SER A 26 -5.80 -1.70 -9.74
CA SER A 26 -5.73 -0.35 -9.19
C SER A 26 -5.58 -0.37 -7.66
N PRO A 27 -4.88 0.61 -7.05
CA PRO A 27 -4.85 0.80 -5.60
C PRO A 27 -6.19 1.38 -5.12
N THR A 28 -7.17 0.50 -4.89
CA THR A 28 -8.58 0.88 -4.67
C THR A 28 -8.79 1.88 -3.53
N ALA A 29 -7.98 1.86 -2.47
CA ALA A 29 -8.05 2.87 -1.42
C ALA A 29 -7.72 4.27 -1.94
N GLY A 30 -6.84 4.37 -2.94
CA GLY A 30 -6.47 5.62 -3.59
C GLY A 30 -7.59 6.23 -4.45
N LEU A 31 -8.55 5.44 -4.91
CA LEU A 31 -9.68 5.93 -5.71
C LEU A 31 -10.54 6.95 -4.97
N HIS A 32 -10.56 6.91 -3.65
CA HIS A 32 -11.26 7.88 -2.81
C HIS A 32 -10.56 9.24 -2.73
N PHE A 33 -9.32 9.34 -3.21
CA PHE A 33 -8.51 10.56 -3.18
C PHE A 33 -8.61 11.32 -4.49
N GLY A 34 -9.76 11.97 -4.71
CA GLY A 34 -9.98 12.84 -5.86
C GLY A 34 -9.21 14.17 -5.75
N LYS A 35 -9.17 14.92 -6.86
CA LYS A 35 -8.42 16.19 -6.97
C LYS A 35 -8.76 17.20 -5.86
N ASN A 36 -10.05 17.33 -5.50
CA ASN A 36 -10.51 18.26 -4.46
C ASN A 36 -9.95 17.88 -3.08
N LEU A 37 -10.07 16.61 -2.69
CA LEU A 37 -9.50 16.12 -1.42
C LEU A 37 -7.98 16.33 -1.36
N MET A 38 -7.28 16.06 -2.47
CA MET A 38 -5.83 16.28 -2.55
C MET A 38 -5.46 17.76 -2.35
N GLN A 39 -6.25 18.69 -2.90
CA GLN A 39 -6.05 20.13 -2.68
C GLN A 39 -6.33 20.53 -1.23
N ASP A 40 -7.39 20.01 -0.62
CA ASP A 40 -7.73 20.33 0.76
C ASP A 40 -6.71 19.79 1.76
N LEU A 41 -6.15 18.61 1.51
CA LEU A 41 -5.02 18.08 2.29
C LEU A 41 -3.80 19.01 2.21
N LYS A 42 -3.47 19.51 1.00
CA LYS A 42 -2.38 20.48 0.81
C LYS A 42 -2.63 21.80 1.55
N LYS A 43 -3.85 22.34 1.49
CA LYS A 43 -4.25 23.55 2.25
C LYS A 43 -4.08 23.37 3.75
N LYS A 44 -4.25 22.15 4.25
CA LYS A 44 -4.02 21.77 5.67
C LYS A 44 -2.56 21.45 6.00
N ASN A 45 -1.63 21.73 5.09
CA ASN A 45 -0.19 21.43 5.23
C ASN A 45 0.09 19.94 5.47
N ILE A 46 -0.76 19.06 4.93
CA ILE A 46 -0.52 17.62 4.94
C ILE A 46 0.34 17.31 3.71
N GLU A 47 1.54 16.79 3.96
CA GLU A 47 2.44 16.39 2.89
C GLU A 47 1.98 15.07 2.27
N ILE A 48 1.86 15.06 0.95
CA ILE A 48 1.43 13.89 0.17
C ILE A 48 2.65 13.37 -0.60
N ILE A 49 2.96 12.10 -0.39
CA ILE A 49 4.12 11.44 -1.01
C ILE A 49 3.61 10.22 -1.77
N PHE A 50 4.07 10.08 -3.01
CA PHE A 50 3.70 8.96 -3.87
C PHE A 50 4.79 7.91 -3.92
N THR A 51 4.35 6.65 -3.98
CA THR A 51 5.19 5.49 -4.23
C THR A 51 4.49 4.59 -5.24
N THR A 52 5.22 3.74 -5.95
CA THR A 52 4.65 2.83 -6.94
C THR A 52 4.80 1.39 -6.48
N LEU A 53 3.72 0.62 -6.57
CA LEU A 53 3.77 -0.84 -6.46
C LEU A 53 3.04 -1.44 -7.65
N HIS A 54 3.74 -2.27 -8.40
CA HIS A 54 3.15 -3.06 -9.48
C HIS A 54 2.50 -4.30 -8.87
N VAL A 55 1.21 -4.18 -8.58
CA VAL A 55 0.44 -5.26 -7.96
C VAL A 55 0.28 -6.41 -8.94
N GLY A 56 0.73 -7.60 -8.54
CA GLY A 56 0.57 -8.82 -9.30
C GLY A 56 -0.77 -9.53 -9.02
N ALA A 57 -1.21 -10.39 -9.93
CA ALA A 57 -2.43 -11.19 -9.75
C ALA A 57 -2.41 -12.08 -8.50
N GLY A 58 -1.22 -12.49 -8.07
CA GLY A 58 -1.02 -13.34 -6.90
C GLY A 58 -1.44 -12.74 -5.55
N THR A 59 -1.57 -11.42 -5.45
CA THR A 59 -1.99 -10.73 -4.22
C THR A 59 -3.44 -11.05 -3.84
N PHE A 60 -4.26 -11.41 -4.80
CA PHE A 60 -5.68 -11.72 -4.60
C PHE A 60 -5.96 -13.21 -4.44
N LEU A 61 -4.93 -14.05 -4.49
CA LEU A 61 -5.08 -15.48 -4.30
C LEU A 61 -5.37 -15.79 -2.82
N PRO A 62 -6.25 -16.78 -2.55
CA PRO A 62 -6.49 -17.27 -1.21
C PRO A 62 -5.20 -17.82 -0.59
N LEU A 63 -5.10 -17.75 0.72
CA LEU A 63 -4.01 -18.38 1.47
C LEU A 63 -4.04 -19.89 1.27
N LYS A 64 -2.87 -20.47 1.01
CA LYS A 64 -2.73 -21.91 0.74
C LYS A 64 -2.63 -22.75 2.01
N ASN A 65 -2.13 -22.17 3.11
CA ASN A 65 -1.90 -22.86 4.37
C ASN A 65 -2.76 -22.27 5.48
N GLU A 66 -3.39 -23.14 6.28
CA GLU A 66 -4.11 -22.74 7.49
C GLU A 66 -3.17 -22.12 8.53
N ASN A 67 -1.94 -22.61 8.61
CA ASN A 67 -0.91 -21.94 9.41
C ASN A 67 -0.45 -20.67 8.70
N ILE A 68 -0.87 -19.51 9.23
CA ILE A 68 -0.59 -18.20 8.67
C ILE A 68 0.89 -18.00 8.38
N LYS A 69 1.77 -18.44 9.28
CA LYS A 69 3.23 -18.23 9.16
C LYS A 69 3.89 -19.03 8.03
N LYS A 70 3.22 -20.06 7.51
CA LYS A 70 3.71 -20.87 6.39
C LYS A 70 3.32 -20.32 5.01
N ASN A 71 2.54 -19.24 4.98
CA ASN A 71 2.18 -18.61 3.72
C ASN A 71 3.26 -17.64 3.26
N THR A 72 3.51 -17.64 1.97
CA THR A 72 4.38 -16.69 1.27
C THR A 72 3.54 -15.89 0.27
N LEU A 73 3.89 -14.65 0.05
CA LEU A 73 3.28 -13.83 -0.98
C LEU A 73 4.07 -13.89 -2.27
N HIS A 74 3.38 -13.73 -3.37
CA HIS A 74 4.03 -13.49 -4.65
C HIS A 74 4.81 -12.18 -4.61
N LYS A 75 5.94 -12.18 -5.30
CA LYS A 75 6.78 -10.99 -5.41
C LYS A 75 6.07 -9.92 -6.23
N GLU A 76 6.18 -8.69 -5.77
CA GLU A 76 5.64 -7.50 -6.44
C GLU A 76 6.72 -6.45 -6.53
N ARG A 77 6.83 -5.78 -7.68
CA ARG A 77 7.83 -4.74 -7.90
C ARG A 77 7.43 -3.45 -7.21
N GLY A 78 8.25 -3.01 -6.25
CA GLY A 78 8.06 -1.76 -5.52
C GLY A 78 9.08 -0.69 -5.92
N VAL A 79 8.62 0.57 -6.03
CA VAL A 79 9.46 1.71 -6.38
C VAL A 79 9.24 2.85 -5.41
N ILE A 80 10.32 3.36 -4.82
CA ILE A 80 10.35 4.57 -4.01
C ILE A 80 11.42 5.48 -4.61
N SER A 81 11.05 6.67 -5.07
CA SER A 81 12.01 7.64 -5.61
C SER A 81 12.93 8.19 -4.51
N SER A 82 14.09 8.72 -4.89
CA SER A 82 15.00 9.37 -3.95
C SER A 82 14.36 10.54 -3.22
N GLU A 83 13.50 11.29 -3.90
CA GLU A 83 12.76 12.42 -3.29
C GLU A 83 11.73 11.91 -2.27
N ALA A 84 10.93 10.91 -2.62
CA ALA A 84 9.97 10.29 -1.70
C ALA A 84 10.68 9.72 -0.46
N ALA A 85 11.79 9.01 -0.65
CA ALA A 85 12.58 8.48 0.44
C ALA A 85 13.10 9.57 1.39
N LYS A 86 13.63 10.68 0.85
CA LYS A 86 14.08 11.83 1.63
C LYS A 86 12.96 12.43 2.47
N LYS A 87 11.79 12.67 1.86
CA LYS A 87 10.62 13.23 2.56
C LYS A 87 10.12 12.32 3.67
N ILE A 88 10.02 11.00 3.41
CA ILE A 88 9.60 10.03 4.41
C ILE A 88 10.58 9.99 5.59
N ASN A 89 11.89 9.97 5.34
CA ASN A 89 12.89 9.97 6.42
C ASN A 89 12.85 11.25 7.26
N ILE A 90 12.60 12.40 6.65
CA ILE A 90 12.38 13.67 7.37
C ILE A 90 11.13 13.55 8.26
N ALA A 91 10.05 12.95 7.79
CA ALA A 91 8.86 12.71 8.60
C ALA A 91 9.17 11.80 9.80
N ILE A 92 9.90 10.71 9.57
CA ILE A 92 10.33 9.78 10.63
C ILE A 92 11.19 10.50 11.67
N SER A 93 12.23 11.22 11.25
CA SER A 93 13.15 11.92 12.16
C SER A 93 12.46 12.99 12.99
N LYS A 94 11.44 13.65 12.42
CA LYS A 94 10.60 14.64 13.11
C LYS A 94 9.44 14.03 13.89
N LYS A 95 9.35 12.70 13.98
CA LYS A 95 8.26 11.96 14.64
C LYS A 95 6.87 12.38 14.13
N LYS A 96 6.78 12.75 12.87
CA LYS A 96 5.48 13.04 12.22
C LYS A 96 4.74 11.73 11.98
N ARG A 97 3.41 11.80 12.05
CA ARG A 97 2.54 10.66 11.78
C ARG A 97 2.57 10.30 10.29
N ILE A 98 2.85 9.05 9.99
CA ILE A 98 2.84 8.50 8.63
C ILE A 98 1.58 7.68 8.43
N VAL A 99 0.74 8.12 7.50
CA VAL A 99 -0.53 7.47 7.15
C VAL A 99 -0.38 6.85 5.77
N ALA A 100 -0.48 5.53 5.70
CA ALA A 100 -0.50 4.82 4.43
C ALA A 100 -1.92 4.81 3.84
N VAL A 101 -2.04 5.07 2.56
CA VAL A 101 -3.27 4.88 1.78
C VAL A 101 -3.09 3.65 0.90
N GLY A 102 -3.71 2.56 1.32
CA GLY A 102 -3.59 1.23 0.72
C GLY A 102 -2.59 0.31 1.42
N THR A 103 -2.95 -0.97 1.47
CA THR A 103 -2.10 -2.05 2.01
C THR A 103 -0.79 -2.21 1.23
N THR A 104 -0.80 -1.83 -0.06
CA THR A 104 0.37 -1.80 -0.95
C THR A 104 1.46 -0.87 -0.45
N VAL A 105 1.09 0.35 0.01
CA VAL A 105 2.03 1.32 0.58
C VAL A 105 2.64 0.78 1.87
N VAL A 106 1.82 0.16 2.73
CA VAL A 106 2.32 -0.45 3.98
C VAL A 106 3.40 -1.48 3.67
N ARG A 107 3.11 -2.43 2.77
CA ARG A 107 4.05 -3.51 2.42
C ARG A 107 5.34 -2.95 1.85
N LEU A 108 5.26 -1.97 0.96
CA LEU A 108 6.42 -1.38 0.32
C LEU A 108 7.34 -0.66 1.32
N LEU A 109 6.80 0.21 2.15
CA LEU A 109 7.61 0.99 3.09
C LEU A 109 8.18 0.10 4.21
N GLU A 110 7.40 -0.82 4.74
CA GLU A 110 7.87 -1.77 5.76
C GLU A 110 8.92 -2.75 5.20
N ALA A 111 8.79 -3.22 3.95
CA ALA A 111 9.79 -4.06 3.32
C ALA A 111 11.12 -3.31 3.12
N CYS A 112 11.05 -2.08 2.59
CA CYS A 112 12.24 -1.24 2.42
C CYS A 112 12.95 -1.01 3.76
N TYR A 113 12.21 -0.62 4.79
CA TYR A 113 12.79 -0.36 6.11
C TYR A 113 13.31 -1.64 6.79
N SER A 114 12.62 -2.77 6.64
CA SER A 114 13.08 -4.04 7.20
C SER A 114 14.44 -4.44 6.65
N LYS A 115 14.66 -4.20 5.34
CA LYS A 115 15.90 -4.55 4.65
C LYS A 115 17.03 -3.57 4.95
N TYR A 116 16.76 -2.27 4.90
CA TYR A 116 17.80 -1.24 4.92
C TYR A 116 17.86 -0.41 6.22
N LYS A 117 16.92 -0.59 7.14
CA LYS A 117 16.78 0.17 8.40
C LYS A 117 16.56 1.68 8.18
N THR A 118 16.24 2.06 6.97
CA THR A 118 15.88 3.41 6.53
C THR A 118 15.05 3.32 5.25
N ILE A 119 14.36 4.37 4.88
CA ILE A 119 13.75 4.47 3.57
C ILE A 119 14.77 5.04 2.59
N LYS A 120 14.99 4.38 1.47
CA LYS A 120 15.95 4.82 0.43
C LYS A 120 15.33 4.73 -0.95
N ASN A 121 16.05 5.20 -1.96
CA ASN A 121 15.72 4.90 -3.34
C ASN A 121 15.64 3.38 -3.50
N PHE A 122 14.46 2.90 -3.88
CA PHE A 122 14.10 1.49 -3.89
C PHE A 122 13.46 1.14 -5.22
N ASN A 123 13.93 0.09 -5.86
CA ASN A 123 13.35 -0.44 -7.08
C ASN A 123 13.59 -1.96 -7.11
N GLU A 124 12.89 -2.68 -6.25
CA GLU A 124 13.13 -4.10 -6.00
C GLU A 124 11.82 -4.86 -5.79
N ASP A 125 11.92 -6.17 -5.87
CA ASP A 125 10.81 -7.05 -5.55
C ASP A 125 10.62 -7.17 -4.04
N ILE A 126 9.35 -7.15 -3.61
CA ILE A 126 8.95 -7.36 -2.24
C ILE A 126 8.02 -8.56 -2.12
N ASP A 127 8.20 -9.33 -1.06
CA ASP A 127 7.37 -10.49 -0.69
C ASP A 127 6.96 -10.47 0.80
N LEU A 128 7.10 -9.32 1.44
CA LEU A 128 6.82 -9.15 2.86
C LEU A 128 5.39 -9.56 3.20
N PHE A 129 5.25 -10.57 4.06
CA PHE A 129 3.98 -11.02 4.61
C PHE A 129 3.81 -10.47 6.02
N ILE A 130 2.84 -9.58 6.19
CA ILE A 130 2.50 -8.95 7.46
C ILE A 130 1.30 -9.68 8.08
N TYR A 131 1.43 -10.11 9.34
CA TYR A 131 0.41 -10.83 10.09
C TYR A 131 0.37 -10.36 11.55
N PRO A 132 -0.68 -10.68 12.33
CA PRO A 132 -0.83 -10.24 13.72
C PRO A 132 0.40 -10.52 14.57
N GLY A 133 0.88 -9.49 15.28
CA GLY A 133 2.14 -9.48 16.01
C GLY A 133 3.30 -8.79 15.28
N TYR A 134 3.10 -8.40 14.02
CA TYR A 134 4.07 -7.57 13.31
C TYR A 134 4.22 -6.21 14.00
N LYS A 135 5.46 -5.76 14.16
CA LYS A 135 5.77 -4.45 14.74
C LYS A 135 6.10 -3.48 13.60
N PHE A 136 5.16 -2.60 13.29
CA PHE A 136 5.35 -1.56 12.30
C PHE A 136 6.50 -0.63 12.69
N LYS A 137 7.32 -0.25 11.72
CA LYS A 137 8.51 0.57 11.90
C LYS A 137 8.38 1.95 11.27
N VAL A 138 7.53 2.05 10.25
CA VAL A 138 7.36 3.27 9.45
C VAL A 138 5.92 3.77 9.52
N ILE A 139 4.94 2.87 9.51
CA ILE A 139 3.54 3.22 9.34
C ILE A 139 2.83 3.33 10.69
N ASP A 140 2.20 4.48 10.94
CA ASP A 140 1.39 4.72 12.13
C ASP A 140 -0.08 4.39 11.93
N LYS A 141 -0.62 4.66 10.73
CA LYS A 141 -2.04 4.46 10.40
C LYS A 141 -2.21 3.97 8.97
N LEU A 142 -3.29 3.23 8.75
CA LEU A 142 -3.69 2.73 7.45
C LEU A 142 -5.11 3.19 7.11
N ILE A 143 -5.27 3.74 5.91
CA ILE A 143 -6.56 3.95 5.25
C ILE A 143 -6.64 2.91 4.15
N THR A 144 -7.66 2.07 4.18
CA THR A 144 -7.84 1.01 3.19
C THR A 144 -9.31 0.66 3.01
N ASN A 145 -9.62 -0.11 1.97
CA ASN A 145 -10.96 -0.65 1.72
C ASN A 145 -11.19 -1.96 2.49
N PHE A 146 -12.41 -2.47 2.40
CA PHE A 146 -12.73 -3.81 2.86
C PHE A 146 -12.01 -4.87 2.01
N HIS A 147 -11.66 -5.97 2.65
CA HIS A 147 -10.96 -7.07 2.03
C HIS A 147 -11.75 -8.36 2.15
N LEU A 148 -11.56 -9.25 1.17
CA LEU A 148 -12.22 -10.55 1.17
C LEU A 148 -11.79 -11.39 2.38
N PRO A 149 -12.69 -12.18 2.95
CA PRO A 149 -12.36 -13.17 3.98
C PRO A 149 -11.23 -14.10 3.52
N LYS A 150 -10.42 -14.56 4.47
CA LYS A 150 -9.29 -15.49 4.22
C LYS A 150 -8.24 -14.96 3.26
N SER A 151 -8.16 -13.63 3.04
CA SER A 151 -7.14 -13.01 2.20
C SER A 151 -5.92 -12.56 3.02
N SER A 152 -4.76 -12.50 2.37
CA SER A 152 -3.53 -11.94 2.96
C SER A 152 -3.69 -10.48 3.37
N LEU A 153 -4.53 -9.73 2.67
CA LEU A 153 -4.79 -8.32 2.95
C LEU A 153 -5.61 -8.14 4.23
N LEU A 154 -6.61 -9.00 4.48
CA LEU A 154 -7.36 -8.99 5.73
C LEU A 154 -6.44 -9.30 6.92
N ILE A 155 -5.50 -10.24 6.76
CA ILE A 155 -4.51 -10.56 7.79
C ILE A 155 -3.60 -9.37 8.07
N LEU A 156 -3.16 -8.63 7.03
CA LEU A 156 -2.39 -7.41 7.21
C LEU A 156 -3.18 -6.37 8.00
N VAL A 157 -4.44 -6.13 7.65
CA VAL A 157 -5.31 -5.18 8.38
C VAL A 157 -5.47 -5.59 9.83
N SER A 158 -5.63 -6.89 10.11
CA SER A 158 -5.71 -7.44 11.47
C SER A 158 -4.47 -7.12 12.31
N SER A 159 -3.32 -6.86 11.67
CA SER A 159 -2.08 -6.51 12.37
C SER A 159 -2.08 -5.10 12.97
N PHE A 160 -2.97 -4.21 12.52
CA PHE A 160 -3.16 -2.87 13.08
C PHE A 160 -4.11 -2.84 14.29
N SER A 161 -4.79 -3.94 14.58
CA SER A 161 -5.81 -4.01 15.62
C SER A 161 -5.58 -5.18 16.55
N THR A 162 -6.10 -5.09 17.76
CA THR A 162 -6.25 -6.25 18.65
C THR A 162 -7.44 -7.09 18.20
N LYS A 163 -7.40 -8.42 18.46
CA LYS A 163 -8.42 -9.41 18.07
C LYS A 163 -9.88 -9.01 18.35
N ASN A 164 -10.11 -8.08 19.28
CA ASN A 164 -11.44 -7.67 19.72
C ASN A 164 -11.99 -6.44 18.97
N LYS A 165 -11.34 -5.96 17.92
CA LYS A 165 -11.72 -4.73 17.20
C LYS A 165 -11.86 -4.91 15.68
N ILE A 166 -11.90 -6.16 15.20
CA ILE A 166 -12.09 -6.48 13.78
C ILE A 166 -13.35 -7.31 13.61
#